data_36b44ae8eeb27ff59e38af5b89c10e8c
#
_entry.id   36b44ae8eeb27ff59e38af5b89c10e8c
#
_cell.length_a   1.000
_cell.length_b   1.000
_cell.length_c   1.000
_cell.angle_alpha   90.00
_cell.angle_beta   90.00
_cell.angle_gamma   90.00
#
_symmetry.space_group_name_H-M   'P 1'
#
loop_
_entity.id
_entity.type
_entity.pdbx_description
1 polymer ?
#
loop_
_entity_poly.entity_id
_entity_poly.type
_entity_poly.pdbx_seq_one_letter_code
_entity_poly.pdbx_strand_id
1 'polypeptide(L)'
;MNMMYWTSFLAVALILQCSIVSGWKCTIWEHPDYKGAKYDFEGTGCYNDVGNDLNDKASSIFTYGTCVRLYDHGYCKGKFIEVNPGMSQNQVSDFDNLGFADVTTSIGPCAA
;
A
#
# COMPACT_ATOMS: atom_id res chain seq x y z
N MET A 1 15.86 5.02 -48.13
CA MET A 1 16.05 5.39 -47.61
C MET A 1 15.59 5.81 -46.46
N ASN A 2 15.12 6.15 -46.05
CA ASN A 2 14.57 6.69 -45.03
C ASN A 2 13.88 5.88 -44.14
N MET A 3 13.68 4.74 -44.30
CA MET A 3 12.87 4.00 -43.48
C MET A 3 13.45 3.69 -42.21
N MET A 4 14.64 3.85 -41.90
CA MET A 4 15.10 3.40 -40.66
C MET A 4 14.59 4.19 -39.51
N TYR A 5 14.07 5.36 -39.68
CA TYR A 5 13.68 6.02 -38.52
C TYR A 5 12.44 5.54 -37.92
N TRP A 6 11.51 5.02 -38.60
CA TRP A 6 10.33 4.62 -37.93
C TRP A 6 10.52 3.37 -37.13
N THR A 7 11.60 2.71 -37.27
CA THR A 7 11.84 1.62 -36.40
C THR A 7 12.07 2.07 -35.02
N SER A 8 12.80 3.13 -34.83
CA SER A 8 12.98 3.58 -33.47
C SER A 8 11.74 4.09 -32.87
N PHE A 9 10.88 4.63 -33.65
CA PHE A 9 9.65 5.11 -33.18
C PHE A 9 8.82 4.01 -32.52
N LEU A 10 8.84 2.84 -33.02
CA LEU A 10 8.12 1.74 -32.46
C LEU A 10 8.64 1.35 -31.10
N ALA A 11 9.92 1.43 -30.90
CA ALA A 11 10.48 1.07 -29.62
C ALA A 11 9.98 1.97 -28.53
N VAL A 12 9.80 3.23 -28.84
CA VAL A 12 9.31 4.15 -27.83
C VAL A 12 7.88 3.82 -27.45
N ALA A 13 7.10 3.42 -28.38
CA ALA A 13 5.73 3.10 -28.08
C ALA A 13 5.62 1.92 -27.11
N LEU A 14 6.50 0.98 -27.20
CA LEU A 14 6.47 -0.14 -26.31
C LEU A 14 6.75 0.24 -24.87
N ILE A 15 7.64 1.16 -24.68
CA ILE A 15 8.00 1.54 -23.34
C ILE A 15 6.83 2.11 -22.58
N LEU A 16 5.98 2.82 -23.23
CA LEU A 16 4.85 3.43 -22.56
C LEU A 16 3.95 2.42 -21.90
N GLN A 17 3.84 1.26 -22.47
CA GLN A 17 2.93 0.29 -21.93
C GLN A 17 3.41 -0.33 -20.66
N CYS A 18 4.67 -0.31 -20.40
CA CYS A 18 5.19 -0.93 -19.20
C CYS A 18 4.94 -0.11 -17.97
N SER A 19 4.54 1.12 -18.13
CA SER A 19 4.43 2.00 -16.98
C SER A 19 3.07 1.98 -16.33
N ILE A 20 2.11 1.23 -16.84
CA ILE A 20 0.78 1.32 -16.30
C ILE A 20 0.53 0.43 -15.11
N VAL A 21 1.35 -0.54 -14.86
CA VAL A 21 1.12 -1.43 -13.73
C VAL A 21 1.81 -0.87 -12.51
N SER A 22 1.05 -0.63 -11.47
CA SER A 22 1.63 -0.18 -10.23
C SER A 22 1.02 -0.98 -9.10
N GLY A 23 1.82 -1.28 -8.13
CA GLY A 23 1.37 -2.01 -6.98
C GLY A 23 1.51 -1.18 -5.72
N TRP A 24 1.15 -1.77 -4.62
CA TRP A 24 1.35 -1.16 -3.33
C TRP A 24 2.21 -2.09 -2.48
N LYS A 25 2.87 -1.51 -1.48
CA LYS A 25 3.72 -2.26 -0.58
C LYS A 25 3.75 -1.57 0.76
N CYS A 26 3.72 -2.33 1.84
CA CYS A 26 3.83 -1.75 3.16
C CYS A 26 4.39 -2.74 4.15
N THR A 27 4.94 -2.21 5.22
CA THR A 27 5.32 -2.97 6.40
C THR A 27 4.52 -2.41 7.56
N ILE A 28 3.92 -3.28 8.37
CA ILE A 28 3.08 -2.88 9.48
C ILE A 28 3.67 -3.47 10.77
N TRP A 29 3.70 -2.67 11.82
CA TRP A 29 4.21 -3.09 13.13
C TRP A 29 3.08 -3.16 14.15
N GLU A 30 3.23 -4.05 15.12
CA GLU A 30 2.24 -4.23 16.17
C GLU A 30 2.19 -3.06 17.16
N HIS A 31 3.28 -2.33 17.29
CA HIS A 31 3.35 -1.23 18.25
C HIS A 31 3.66 0.09 17.57
N PRO A 32 3.33 1.21 18.20
CA PRO A 32 3.68 2.51 17.65
C PRO A 32 5.19 2.67 17.50
N ASP A 33 5.59 3.63 16.70
CA ASP A 33 6.97 4.00 16.47
C ASP A 33 7.80 2.85 15.89
N TYR A 34 7.14 2.02 15.08
CA TYR A 34 7.82 0.94 14.33
C TYR A 34 8.48 -0.08 15.27
N LYS A 35 7.78 -0.44 16.32
CA LYS A 35 8.27 -1.40 17.30
C LYS A 35 7.42 -2.66 17.33
N GLY A 36 7.99 -3.71 17.88
CA GLY A 36 7.31 -4.99 17.98
C GLY A 36 7.46 -5.81 16.72
N ALA A 37 6.63 -6.81 16.57
CA ALA A 37 6.66 -7.67 15.40
C ALA A 37 6.24 -6.90 14.17
N LYS A 38 6.86 -7.19 13.04
CA LYS A 38 6.53 -6.52 11.80
C LYS A 38 6.14 -7.52 10.73
N TYR A 39 5.31 -7.07 9.81
CA TYR A 39 4.78 -7.91 8.75
C TYR A 39 4.79 -7.14 7.44
N ASP A 40 5.28 -7.77 6.38
CA ASP A 40 5.41 -7.15 5.06
C ASP A 40 4.27 -7.60 4.16
N PHE A 41 3.65 -6.65 3.45
CA PHE A 41 2.58 -6.93 2.52
C PHE A 41 2.83 -6.21 1.21
N GLU A 42 2.40 -6.80 0.10
CA GLU A 42 2.46 -6.14 -1.19
C GLU A 42 1.45 -6.77 -2.13
N GLY A 43 1.08 -6.06 -3.17
CA GLY A 43 0.15 -6.55 -4.15
C GLY A 43 -0.34 -5.47 -5.09
N THR A 44 -1.26 -5.85 -5.97
CA THR A 44 -1.91 -4.90 -6.87
C THR A 44 -3.40 -4.79 -6.58
N GLY A 45 -3.94 -5.70 -5.80
CA GLY A 45 -5.35 -5.71 -5.43
C GLY A 45 -5.51 -5.85 -3.93
N CYS A 46 -6.63 -6.37 -3.50
CA CYS A 46 -6.93 -6.52 -2.08
C CYS A 46 -6.17 -7.69 -1.46
N TYR A 47 -5.55 -7.43 -0.32
CA TYR A 47 -4.99 -8.47 0.52
C TYR A 47 -6.06 -8.79 1.57
N ASN A 48 -6.74 -9.88 1.41
CA ASN A 48 -8.03 -10.12 2.05
C ASN A 48 -8.01 -10.25 3.56
N ASP A 49 -6.92 -10.70 4.14
CA ASP A 49 -6.86 -10.93 5.58
C ASP A 49 -5.41 -10.89 6.03
N VAL A 50 -5.08 -9.99 6.93
CA VAL A 50 -3.70 -9.83 7.40
C VAL A 50 -3.23 -10.97 8.31
N GLY A 51 -4.13 -11.87 8.68
CA GLY A 51 -3.77 -13.03 9.48
C GLY A 51 -3.98 -12.79 10.97
N ASN A 52 -4.10 -13.88 11.71
CA ASN A 52 -4.42 -13.81 13.13
C ASN A 52 -3.34 -13.11 13.96
N ASP A 53 -2.10 -13.18 13.52
CA ASP A 53 -1.01 -12.58 14.29
C ASP A 53 -1.06 -11.06 14.27
N LEU A 54 -1.58 -10.47 13.21
CA LEU A 54 -1.63 -9.02 13.07
C LEU A 54 -3.04 -8.46 13.16
N ASN A 55 -4.06 -9.28 12.92
CA ASN A 55 -5.43 -8.81 12.93
C ASN A 55 -5.72 -8.07 14.25
N ASP A 56 -6.22 -6.86 14.12
CA ASP A 56 -6.54 -6.01 15.27
C ASP A 56 -5.34 -5.63 16.14
N LYS A 57 -4.14 -5.65 15.57
CA LYS A 57 -2.94 -5.28 16.33
C LYS A 57 -2.07 -4.24 15.61
N ALA A 58 -2.44 -3.81 14.41
CA ALA A 58 -1.61 -2.86 13.65
C ALA A 58 -1.58 -1.49 14.33
N SER A 59 -0.40 -0.94 14.50
CA SER A 59 -0.23 0.32 15.19
C SER A 59 0.68 1.32 14.47
N SER A 60 1.54 0.90 13.56
CA SER A 60 2.34 1.81 12.75
C SER A 60 2.64 1.18 11.39
N ILE A 61 2.97 2.00 10.40
CA ILE A 61 3.12 1.54 9.02
C ILE A 61 4.16 2.34 8.25
N PHE A 62 4.83 1.67 7.31
CA PHE A 62 5.68 2.32 6.34
C PHE A 62 5.25 1.82 4.95
N THR A 63 4.98 2.71 4.02
CA THR A 63 4.36 2.36 2.74
C THR A 63 5.29 2.45 1.54
N TYR A 64 6.57 2.66 1.74
CA TYR A 64 7.56 2.68 0.64
C TYR A 64 7.16 3.61 -0.51
N GLY A 65 6.50 4.71 -0.19
CA GLY A 65 6.09 5.67 -1.21
C GLY A 65 4.82 5.30 -1.96
N THR A 66 4.14 4.22 -1.60
CA THR A 66 2.88 3.84 -2.23
C THR A 66 1.70 4.28 -1.37
N CYS A 67 0.51 4.19 -1.92
CA CYS A 67 -0.72 4.54 -1.20
C CYS A 67 -1.52 3.28 -0.93
N VAL A 68 -1.89 3.06 0.33
CA VAL A 68 -2.66 1.87 0.71
C VAL A 68 -3.86 2.27 1.56
N ARG A 69 -4.89 1.43 1.54
CA ARG A 69 -6.03 1.55 2.44
C ARG A 69 -6.03 0.39 3.41
N LEU A 70 -6.23 0.70 4.67
CA LEU A 70 -6.36 -0.30 5.72
C LEU A 70 -7.82 -0.37 6.12
N TYR A 71 -8.39 -1.57 6.13
CA TYR A 71 -9.82 -1.78 6.38
C TYR A 71 -10.03 -2.53 7.68
N ASP A 72 -11.14 -2.24 8.36
CA ASP A 72 -11.45 -2.90 9.62
C ASP A 72 -12.18 -4.23 9.43
N HIS A 73 -12.54 -4.59 8.21
CA HIS A 73 -13.10 -5.91 7.89
C HIS A 73 -12.26 -6.56 6.79
N GLY A 74 -12.44 -7.87 6.63
CA GLY A 74 -11.73 -8.59 5.58
C GLY A 74 -12.21 -8.20 4.19
N TYR A 75 -11.46 -8.61 3.19
CA TYR A 75 -11.81 -8.42 1.78
C TYR A 75 -11.98 -6.96 1.39
N CYS A 76 -11.23 -6.08 2.05
CA CYS A 76 -11.25 -4.64 1.76
C CYS A 76 -12.66 -4.05 1.89
N LYS A 77 -13.30 -4.38 2.99
CA LYS A 77 -14.64 -3.89 3.29
C LYS A 77 -14.67 -3.18 4.62
N GLY A 78 -15.75 -2.43 4.85
CA GLY A 78 -15.93 -1.73 6.09
C GLY A 78 -15.28 -0.36 6.10
N LYS A 79 -15.03 0.14 7.29
CA LYS A 79 -14.40 1.42 7.47
C LYS A 79 -12.92 1.32 7.11
N PHE A 80 -12.36 2.36 6.55
CA PHE A 80 -10.97 2.33 6.19
C PHE A 80 -10.30 3.68 6.43
N ILE A 81 -8.98 3.64 6.52
CA ILE A 81 -8.16 4.84 6.43
C ILE A 81 -7.27 4.71 5.21
N GLU A 82 -6.90 5.83 4.64
CA GLU A 82 -6.01 5.85 3.49
C GLU A 82 -4.66 6.39 3.94
N VAL A 83 -3.61 5.60 3.71
CA VAL A 83 -2.26 5.99 4.09
C VAL A 83 -1.52 6.32 2.81
N ASN A 84 -1.25 7.59 2.60
CA ASN A 84 -0.59 8.07 1.39
C ASN A 84 0.79 8.65 1.70
N PRO A 85 1.65 8.79 0.69
CA PRO A 85 3.02 9.23 0.93
C PRO A 85 3.17 10.63 1.50
N GLY A 86 2.10 11.43 1.43
CA GLY A 86 2.17 12.80 1.96
C GLY A 86 1.84 12.92 3.43
N MET A 87 1.54 11.82 4.11
CA MET A 87 1.16 11.90 5.52
C MET A 87 2.37 12.13 6.41
N SER A 88 2.14 12.79 7.56
CA SER A 88 3.22 13.12 8.46
C SER A 88 3.71 11.88 9.21
N GLN A 89 4.93 11.96 9.71
CA GLN A 89 5.52 10.89 10.50
C GLN A 89 4.65 10.56 11.72
N ASN A 90 4.09 11.57 12.37
CA ASN A 90 3.24 11.33 13.53
C ASN A 90 2.00 10.50 13.19
N GLN A 91 1.46 10.67 12.00
CA GLN A 91 0.28 9.92 11.61
C GLN A 91 0.59 8.46 11.33
N VAL A 92 1.68 8.17 10.63
CA VAL A 92 1.98 6.79 10.24
C VAL A 92 2.71 6.03 11.32
N SER A 93 3.33 6.70 12.29
CA SER A 93 4.03 6.02 13.37
C SER A 93 3.13 5.65 14.55
N ASP A 94 1.90 6.13 14.55
CA ASP A 94 0.98 5.79 15.64
C ASP A 94 -0.46 5.90 15.13
N PHE A 95 -1.11 4.77 14.94
CA PHE A 95 -2.47 4.72 14.41
C PHE A 95 -3.50 5.33 15.37
N ASP A 96 -3.17 5.54 16.62
CA ASP A 96 -4.05 6.27 17.50
C ASP A 96 -4.32 7.68 16.99
N ASN A 97 -3.31 8.28 16.34
CA ASN A 97 -3.47 9.61 15.77
C ASN A 97 -4.39 9.62 14.55
N LEU A 98 -4.70 8.46 14.01
CA LEU A 98 -5.62 8.31 12.89
C LEU A 98 -6.98 7.76 13.35
N GLY A 99 -7.12 7.42 14.63
CA GLY A 99 -8.33 6.79 15.12
C GLY A 99 -8.51 5.37 14.59
N PHE A 100 -7.43 4.68 14.28
CA PHE A 100 -7.51 3.37 13.64
C PHE A 100 -6.57 2.34 14.29
N ALA A 101 -6.20 2.54 15.53
CA ALA A 101 -5.30 1.62 16.20
C ALA A 101 -5.96 0.27 16.43
N ASP A 102 -5.20 -0.80 16.19
CA ASP A 102 -5.60 -2.17 16.51
C ASP A 102 -6.88 -2.66 15.83
N VAL A 103 -7.20 -2.14 14.64
CA VAL A 103 -8.42 -2.56 13.94
C VAL A 103 -8.22 -3.05 12.51
N THR A 104 -7.00 -3.08 12.02
CA THR A 104 -6.76 -3.48 10.63
C THR A 104 -6.98 -4.97 10.41
N THR A 105 -7.77 -5.31 9.42
CA THR A 105 -8.03 -6.70 9.03
C THR A 105 -7.62 -7.00 7.59
N SER A 106 -7.80 -6.06 6.67
CA SER A 106 -7.38 -6.25 5.27
C SER A 106 -6.75 -4.97 4.74
N ILE A 107 -6.03 -5.09 3.62
CA ILE A 107 -5.26 -4.00 3.02
C ILE A 107 -5.53 -3.98 1.53
N GLY A 108 -5.66 -2.81 0.95
CA GLY A 108 -5.83 -2.70 -0.49
C GLY A 108 -5.18 -1.46 -1.04
N PRO A 109 -5.23 -1.30 -2.36
CA PRO A 109 -4.71 -0.09 -2.99
C PRO A 109 -5.64 1.07 -2.71
N CYS A 110 -5.11 2.29 -2.81
CA CYS A 110 -5.97 3.46 -2.81
C CYS A 110 -6.84 3.43 -4.04
N ALA A 111 -7.94 4.14 -4.02
CA ALA A 111 -8.89 4.11 -5.11
C ALA A 111 -8.21 4.46 -6.42
N ALA A 112 -8.56 3.74 -7.43
CA ALA A 112 -8.03 3.97 -8.76
C ALA A 112 -8.64 5.23 -9.36
#